data_1481b39d76b8a4ccc205698be444ab93
#
_entry.id   1481b39d76b8a4ccc205698be444ab93
#
_cell.length_a   1.000
_cell.length_b   1.000
_cell.length_c   1.000
_cell.angle_alpha   90.00
_cell.angle_beta   90.00
_cell.angle_gamma   90.00
#
_symmetry.space_group_name_H-M   'P 1'
#
loop_
_entity.id
_entity.type
_entity.pdbx_description
1 polymer ?
#
loop_
_entity_poly.entity_id
_entity_poly.type
_entity_poly.pdbx_seq_one_letter_code
_entity_poly.pdbx_strand_id
1 'polypeptide(L)'
;MSKRAARLTFTLMAVAGLTACGGGFGSMPGGGQRQQAAQVEQRESTIWDLFSNRQNPNNTVAVNRYLWNASLEVLNFLPVQTVDPFTGMIVTGYGTPPGGGRSYRATIKVSDPALDARSLKVALQGPGGAAVAPDTVRAVEDAILTRARQLRVRDGRL
;
A
#
# COMPACT_ATOMS: atom_id res chain seq x y z
N MET A 1 -6.81 -30.99 48.13
CA MET A 1 -8.10 -30.95 48.80
C MET A 1 -8.78 -29.62 48.48
N SER A 2 -9.87 -29.72 47.72
CA SER A 2 -11.03 -28.80 47.59
C SER A 2 -10.82 -27.31 47.34
N LYS A 3 -10.75 -26.92 46.07
CA LYS A 3 -11.23 -25.63 45.58
C LYS A 3 -11.92 -25.78 44.21
N ARG A 4 -12.81 -26.76 44.02
CA ARG A 4 -13.54 -27.01 42.77
C ARG A 4 -15.05 -27.08 42.99
N ALA A 5 -15.63 -26.22 43.83
CA ALA A 5 -17.06 -26.26 44.11
C ALA A 5 -17.67 -24.84 44.31
N ALA A 6 -17.44 -23.93 43.40
CA ALA A 6 -18.08 -22.61 43.46
C ALA A 6 -18.25 -21.94 42.08
N ARG A 7 -18.64 -22.67 41.05
CA ARG A 7 -18.88 -22.11 39.72
C ARG A 7 -20.10 -22.70 38.98
N LEU A 8 -21.13 -23.16 39.71
CA LEU A 8 -22.25 -23.87 39.08
C LEU A 8 -23.65 -23.40 39.53
N THR A 9 -23.83 -22.16 39.96
CA THR A 9 -25.14 -21.67 40.40
C THR A 9 -25.51 -20.27 39.89
N PHE A 10 -25.06 -19.85 38.70
CA PHE A 10 -25.45 -18.53 38.19
C PHE A 10 -25.95 -18.54 36.72
N THR A 11 -26.57 -19.61 36.27
CA THR A 11 -27.14 -19.69 34.92
C THR A 11 -28.54 -20.31 34.92
N LEU A 12 -29.44 -19.79 35.72
CA LEU A 12 -30.83 -20.20 35.60
C LEU A 12 -31.77 -19.13 36.17
N MET A 13 -31.84 -17.96 35.55
CA MET A 13 -32.97 -17.03 35.82
C MET A 13 -32.93 -15.83 34.86
N ALA A 14 -33.41 -16.00 33.64
CA ALA A 14 -33.89 -14.86 32.80
C ALA A 14 -34.53 -15.39 31.50
N VAL A 15 -35.56 -16.22 31.60
CA VAL A 15 -36.50 -16.45 30.50
C VAL A 15 -37.91 -16.36 31.08
N ALA A 16 -38.46 -15.18 31.11
CA ALA A 16 -39.92 -14.98 31.21
C ALA A 16 -40.25 -13.50 30.88
N GLY A 17 -41.01 -13.35 29.82
CA GLY A 17 -41.82 -12.14 29.69
C GLY A 17 -41.48 -11.25 28.50
N LEU A 18 -42.12 -11.45 27.37
CA LEU A 18 -42.83 -10.39 26.62
C LEU A 18 -43.71 -11.05 25.55
N THR A 19 -44.87 -11.50 25.98
CA THR A 19 -46.07 -11.62 25.13
C THR A 19 -46.98 -10.46 25.49
N ALA A 20 -47.18 -9.52 24.62
CA ALA A 20 -48.35 -8.64 24.62
C ALA A 20 -48.38 -7.94 23.26
N CYS A 21 -49.36 -8.30 22.53
CA CYS A 21 -50.55 -7.56 22.18
C CYS A 21 -50.31 -6.61 21.02
N GLY A 22 -51.11 -6.63 20.04
CA GLY A 22 -52.48 -6.76 19.82
C GLY A 22 -52.89 -6.09 18.56
N GLY A 23 -53.71 -6.75 17.84
CA GLY A 23 -54.85 -6.46 17.08
C GLY A 23 -55.00 -5.06 16.43
N GLY A 24 -55.21 -5.09 15.11
CA GLY A 24 -55.66 -3.96 14.31
C GLY A 24 -56.14 -4.49 12.95
N PHE A 25 -57.41 -4.85 12.94
CA PHE A 25 -58.19 -5.24 11.78
C PHE A 25 -58.32 -4.05 10.81
N GLY A 26 -58.09 -4.30 9.52
CA GLY A 26 -58.35 -3.30 8.48
C GLY A 26 -58.04 -3.83 7.10
N SER A 27 -58.98 -4.61 6.54
CA SER A 27 -58.98 -4.97 5.13
C SER A 27 -59.23 -3.76 4.26
N MET A 28 -58.39 -3.58 3.20
CA MET A 28 -58.83 -2.99 1.93
C MET A 28 -57.99 -3.53 0.78
N PRO A 29 -58.63 -4.06 -0.28
CA PRO A 29 -57.92 -4.51 -1.48
C PRO A 29 -57.78 -3.30 -2.42
N GLY A 30 -56.61 -2.87 -2.71
CA GLY A 30 -56.31 -1.86 -3.70
C GLY A 30 -54.98 -2.15 -4.38
N GLY A 31 -55.05 -2.67 -5.63
CA GLY A 31 -53.88 -2.89 -6.44
C GLY A 31 -53.09 -1.60 -6.68
N GLY A 32 -51.83 -1.65 -6.39
CA GLY A 32 -50.85 -0.66 -6.74
C GLY A 32 -49.51 -1.34 -6.80
N GLN A 33 -49.08 -1.65 -8.00
CA GLN A 33 -47.67 -1.98 -8.28
C GLN A 33 -46.82 -0.85 -7.75
N ARG A 34 -46.36 -0.99 -6.51
CA ARG A 34 -45.21 -0.17 -6.06
C ARG A 34 -44.00 -0.76 -6.71
N GLN A 35 -43.62 -0.13 -7.81
CA GLN A 35 -42.24 -0.12 -8.27
C GLN A 35 -41.41 0.22 -7.05
N GLN A 36 -40.73 -0.79 -6.52
CA GLN A 36 -39.59 -0.55 -5.68
C GLN A 36 -38.58 0.17 -6.57
N ALA A 37 -38.69 1.49 -6.63
CA ALA A 37 -37.59 2.31 -6.98
C ALA A 37 -36.46 1.88 -6.05
N ALA A 38 -35.47 1.21 -6.62
CA ALA A 38 -34.21 1.00 -5.97
C ALA A 38 -33.75 2.40 -5.50
N GLN A 39 -33.92 2.67 -4.24
CA GLN A 39 -33.19 3.73 -3.59
C GLN A 39 -31.74 3.34 -3.72
N VAL A 40 -31.12 3.84 -4.79
CA VAL A 40 -29.68 4.02 -4.81
C VAL A 40 -29.46 4.94 -3.61
N GLU A 41 -29.11 4.36 -2.46
CA GLU A 41 -28.49 5.09 -1.38
C GLU A 41 -27.29 5.79 -1.99
N GLN A 42 -27.49 7.03 -2.37
CA GLN A 42 -26.39 7.96 -2.54
C GLN A 42 -25.75 8.02 -1.16
N ARG A 43 -24.75 7.18 -0.96
CA ARG A 43 -23.81 7.34 0.13
C ARG A 43 -23.29 8.77 -0.01
N GLU A 44 -23.79 9.63 0.86
CA GLU A 44 -23.19 10.96 0.99
C GLU A 44 -21.72 10.74 1.23
N SER A 45 -20.91 11.06 0.22
CA SER A 45 -19.46 10.98 0.32
C SER A 45 -19.06 11.98 1.40
N THR A 46 -18.85 11.46 2.58
CA THR A 46 -18.32 12.23 3.70
C THR A 46 -16.92 12.69 3.36
N ILE A 47 -16.51 13.85 3.87
CA ILE A 47 -15.14 14.36 3.72
C ILE A 47 -14.08 13.31 4.09
N TRP A 48 -14.43 12.34 4.92
CA TRP A 48 -13.60 11.18 5.27
C TRP A 48 -13.40 10.23 4.10
N ASP A 49 -14.34 10.09 3.16
CA ASP A 49 -14.18 9.30 1.95
C ASP A 49 -13.18 9.94 0.98
N LEU A 50 -13.05 11.26 0.99
CA LEU A 50 -12.01 11.97 0.23
C LEU A 50 -10.60 11.69 0.80
N PHE A 51 -10.49 11.41 2.07
CA PHE A 51 -9.21 11.03 2.70
C PHE A 51 -8.94 9.52 2.61
N SER A 52 -9.97 8.69 2.68
CA SER A 52 -9.86 7.23 2.54
C SER A 52 -9.63 6.80 1.08
N ASN A 53 -10.22 7.53 0.12
CA ASN A 53 -10.10 7.23 -1.31
C ASN A 53 -8.70 7.56 -1.90
N ARG A 54 -7.80 8.14 -1.12
CA ARG A 54 -6.39 8.31 -1.49
C ARG A 54 -5.61 6.99 -1.50
N GLN A 55 -6.22 5.90 -1.04
CA GLN A 55 -5.62 4.57 -1.00
C GLN A 55 -6.43 3.54 -1.78
N ASN A 56 -6.98 3.94 -2.92
CA ASN A 56 -7.63 2.97 -3.80
C ASN A 56 -6.54 2.10 -4.46
N PRO A 57 -6.39 0.82 -4.07
CA PRO A 57 -5.29 -0.04 -4.55
C PRO A 57 -5.36 -0.30 -6.05
N ASN A 58 -6.49 0.03 -6.69
CA ASN A 58 -6.68 -0.16 -8.12
C ASN A 58 -6.34 1.08 -8.97
N ASN A 59 -6.00 2.21 -8.36
CA ASN A 59 -5.93 3.46 -9.13
C ASN A 59 -4.57 4.14 -9.20
N THR A 60 -3.55 3.60 -8.55
CA THR A 60 -2.20 4.15 -8.70
C THR A 60 -1.20 3.06 -8.37
N VAL A 61 -0.32 2.74 -9.27
CA VAL A 61 0.97 2.14 -8.91
C VAL A 61 1.64 3.19 -8.03
N ALA A 62 1.39 3.10 -6.74
CA ALA A 62 1.88 4.05 -5.77
C ALA A 62 3.36 3.77 -5.52
N VAL A 63 4.18 4.30 -6.41
CA VAL A 63 5.64 4.26 -6.27
C VAL A 63 6.03 5.17 -5.11
N ASN A 64 6.86 4.68 -4.21
CA ASN A 64 7.40 5.52 -3.14
C ASN A 64 8.26 6.64 -3.72
N ARG A 65 7.83 7.90 -3.57
CA ARG A 65 8.51 9.08 -4.12
C ARG A 65 9.95 9.25 -3.62
N TYR A 66 10.21 8.83 -2.38
CA TYR A 66 11.55 8.96 -1.79
C TYR A 66 12.51 7.93 -2.36
N LEU A 67 12.05 6.67 -2.52
CA LEU A 67 12.83 5.63 -3.19
C LEU A 67 13.10 5.99 -4.64
N TRP A 68 12.10 6.54 -5.32
CA TRP A 68 12.23 6.99 -6.70
C TRP A 68 13.28 8.09 -6.85
N ASN A 69 13.15 9.18 -6.09
CA ASN A 69 14.08 10.29 -6.15
C ASN A 69 15.49 9.89 -5.69
N ALA A 70 15.58 9.09 -4.62
CA ALA A 70 16.86 8.57 -4.14
C ALA A 70 17.57 7.71 -5.19
N SER A 71 16.83 6.89 -5.94
CA SER A 71 17.42 6.07 -7.02
C SER A 71 18.05 6.93 -8.10
N LEU A 72 17.37 8.00 -8.51
CA LEU A 72 17.89 8.94 -9.51
C LEU A 72 19.08 9.75 -8.98
N GLU A 73 19.07 10.12 -7.70
CA GLU A 73 20.18 10.86 -7.09
C GLU A 73 21.43 10.01 -6.88
N VAL A 74 21.28 8.79 -6.37
CA VAL A 74 22.41 7.88 -6.09
C VAL A 74 23.05 7.39 -7.37
N LEU A 75 22.24 7.14 -8.39
CA LEU A 75 22.69 6.61 -9.69
C LEU A 75 22.78 7.69 -10.78
N ASN A 76 22.97 8.96 -10.39
CA ASN A 76 23.01 10.10 -11.30
C ASN A 76 24.13 10.05 -12.35
N PHE A 77 25.17 9.24 -12.10
CA PHE A 77 26.25 8.99 -13.05
C PHE A 77 25.88 8.04 -14.18
N LEU A 78 24.71 7.40 -14.08
CA LEU A 78 24.18 6.52 -15.13
C LEU A 78 23.19 7.30 -16.00
N PRO A 79 23.38 7.37 -17.34
CA PRO A 79 22.44 8.05 -18.22
C PRO A 79 21.09 7.32 -18.20
N VAL A 80 20.03 8.00 -17.84
CA VAL A 80 18.67 7.45 -17.83
C VAL A 80 18.21 7.22 -19.26
N GLN A 81 17.78 6.00 -19.57
CA GLN A 81 17.25 5.61 -20.89
C GLN A 81 15.73 5.58 -20.92
N THR A 82 15.12 4.97 -19.89
CA THR A 82 13.66 4.83 -19.81
C THR A 82 13.21 5.03 -18.36
N VAL A 83 12.12 5.76 -18.22
CA VAL A 83 11.49 6.00 -16.93
C VAL A 83 10.00 5.72 -17.11
N ASP A 84 9.48 4.77 -16.34
CA ASP A 84 8.07 4.44 -16.33
C ASP A 84 7.51 4.53 -14.89
N PRO A 85 6.87 5.66 -14.57
CA PRO A 85 6.29 5.86 -13.24
C PRO A 85 5.12 4.92 -12.94
N PHE A 86 4.44 4.39 -13.96
CA PHE A 86 3.28 3.51 -13.78
C PHE A 86 3.69 2.12 -13.33
N THR A 87 4.77 1.58 -13.89
CA THR A 87 5.33 0.29 -13.47
C THR A 87 6.36 0.41 -12.37
N GLY A 88 6.77 1.64 -12.06
CA GLY A 88 7.81 1.93 -11.08
C GLY A 88 9.21 1.54 -11.56
N MET A 89 9.46 1.54 -12.87
CA MET A 89 10.72 1.13 -13.46
C MET A 89 11.56 2.31 -13.93
N ILE A 90 12.87 2.23 -13.62
CA ILE A 90 13.91 3.10 -14.18
C ILE A 90 14.95 2.21 -14.82
N VAL A 91 15.24 2.45 -16.09
CA VAL A 91 16.31 1.76 -16.84
C VAL A 91 17.37 2.77 -17.25
N THR A 92 18.63 2.45 -16.97
CA THR A 92 19.75 3.31 -17.31
C THR A 92 20.63 2.71 -18.40
N GLY A 93 21.44 3.52 -19.02
CA GLY A 93 22.57 3.08 -19.84
C GLY A 93 23.80 2.75 -19.01
N TYR A 94 24.88 2.46 -19.67
CA TYR A 94 26.17 2.24 -19.02
C TYR A 94 26.80 3.56 -18.60
N GLY A 95 27.32 3.59 -17.39
CA GLY A 95 28.07 4.70 -16.83
C GLY A 95 29.11 4.21 -15.83
N THR A 96 30.11 5.04 -15.55
CA THR A 96 31.19 4.72 -14.61
C THR A 96 30.97 5.50 -13.32
N PRO A 97 31.04 4.86 -12.14
CA PRO A 97 30.89 5.54 -10.86
C PRO A 97 31.91 6.66 -10.66
N PRO A 98 31.58 7.70 -9.88
CA PRO A 98 32.58 8.68 -9.44
C PRO A 98 33.67 7.96 -8.63
N GLY A 99 34.92 8.18 -9.00
CA GLY A 99 36.07 7.45 -8.45
C GLY A 99 36.66 6.41 -9.40
N GLY A 100 36.06 6.20 -10.57
CA GLY A 100 36.54 5.28 -11.58
C GLY A 100 36.09 3.82 -11.35
N GLY A 101 36.65 2.92 -12.15
CA GLY A 101 36.35 1.49 -12.07
C GLY A 101 35.60 0.97 -13.28
N ARG A 102 34.80 -0.07 -13.06
CA ARG A 102 33.99 -0.69 -14.10
C ARG A 102 32.74 0.12 -14.41
N SER A 103 32.35 0.13 -15.67
CA SER A 103 31.03 0.69 -16.02
C SER A 103 29.90 -0.27 -15.61
N TYR A 104 28.77 0.29 -15.25
CA TYR A 104 27.57 -0.46 -14.88
C TYR A 104 26.37 0.09 -15.63
N ARG A 105 25.37 -0.74 -15.77
CA ARG A 105 24.02 -0.41 -16.19
C ARG A 105 23.07 -0.89 -15.09
N ALA A 106 22.06 -0.11 -14.78
CA ALA A 106 21.10 -0.42 -13.73
C ALA A 106 19.67 -0.53 -14.29
N THR A 107 18.92 -1.46 -13.72
CA THR A 107 17.47 -1.50 -13.81
C THR A 107 16.92 -1.47 -12.38
N ILE A 108 16.13 -0.46 -12.07
CA ILE A 108 15.57 -0.25 -10.74
C ILE A 108 14.05 -0.44 -10.84
N LYS A 109 13.47 -1.14 -9.88
CA LYS A 109 12.02 -1.28 -9.73
C LYS A 109 11.61 -0.89 -8.32
N VAL A 110 10.70 0.07 -8.23
CA VAL A 110 10.02 0.46 -6.99
C VAL A 110 8.58 -0.02 -7.09
N SER A 111 8.18 -0.98 -6.26
CA SER A 111 6.93 -1.72 -6.40
C SER A 111 5.87 -1.42 -5.35
N ASP A 112 6.16 -0.55 -4.37
CA ASP A 112 5.29 -0.34 -3.22
C ASP A 112 5.45 1.09 -2.68
N PRO A 113 4.40 1.73 -2.14
CA PRO A 113 4.50 3.04 -1.50
C PRO A 113 5.27 3.03 -0.17
N ALA A 114 5.51 1.85 0.43
CA ALA A 114 6.29 1.74 1.65
C ALA A 114 7.77 2.07 1.43
N LEU A 115 8.39 2.78 2.37
CA LEU A 115 9.82 3.02 2.38
C LEU A 115 10.52 1.85 3.08
N ASP A 116 10.62 0.75 2.37
CA ASP A 116 11.13 -0.53 2.87
C ASP A 116 12.06 -1.16 1.81
N ALA A 117 12.98 -2.01 2.25
CA ALA A 117 13.89 -2.74 1.36
C ALA A 117 13.17 -3.64 0.36
N ARG A 118 12.05 -4.26 0.75
CA ARG A 118 11.23 -5.11 -0.13
C ARG A 118 10.57 -4.35 -1.28
N SER A 119 10.38 -3.03 -1.10
CA SER A 119 9.78 -2.14 -2.11
C SER A 119 10.76 -1.74 -3.21
N LEU A 120 12.04 -2.02 -3.03
CA LEU A 120 13.12 -1.69 -3.96
C LEU A 120 13.79 -2.96 -4.49
N LYS A 121 13.97 -3.03 -5.79
CA LYS A 121 14.77 -4.05 -6.46
C LYS A 121 15.74 -3.37 -7.42
N VAL A 122 17.02 -3.71 -7.31
CA VAL A 122 18.07 -3.20 -8.17
C VAL A 122 18.73 -4.37 -8.88
N ALA A 123 18.83 -4.28 -10.20
CA ALA A 123 19.63 -5.19 -11.02
C ALA A 123 20.76 -4.42 -11.68
N LEU A 124 21.99 -4.84 -11.44
CA LEU A 124 23.19 -4.26 -12.04
C LEU A 124 23.79 -5.22 -13.07
N GLN A 125 24.24 -4.67 -14.18
CA GLN A 125 24.98 -5.40 -15.21
C GLN A 125 26.28 -4.67 -15.51
N GLY A 126 27.35 -5.45 -15.61
CA GLY A 126 28.65 -4.98 -16.11
C GLY A 126 28.70 -4.93 -17.64
N PRO A 127 29.83 -4.52 -18.22
CA PRO A 127 30.03 -4.49 -19.67
C PRO A 127 29.73 -5.84 -20.30
N GLY A 128 29.07 -5.82 -21.46
CA GLY A 128 28.68 -7.05 -22.16
C GLY A 128 27.62 -7.90 -21.44
N GLY A 129 26.90 -7.34 -20.47
CA GLY A 129 25.88 -8.07 -19.70
C GLY A 129 26.45 -8.92 -18.57
N ALA A 130 27.70 -8.73 -18.20
CA ALA A 130 28.37 -9.48 -17.14
C ALA A 130 27.64 -9.33 -15.80
N ALA A 131 27.53 -10.42 -15.05
CA ALA A 131 26.95 -10.41 -13.71
C ALA A 131 27.81 -9.56 -12.76
N VAL A 132 27.15 -8.80 -11.91
CA VAL A 132 27.77 -8.00 -10.84
C VAL A 132 27.66 -8.77 -9.52
N ALA A 133 28.67 -8.63 -8.68
CA ALA A 133 28.69 -9.28 -7.38
C ALA A 133 27.47 -8.89 -6.55
N PRO A 134 26.80 -9.82 -5.86
CA PRO A 134 25.60 -9.53 -5.06
C PRO A 134 25.83 -8.47 -3.98
N ASP A 135 27.04 -8.42 -3.42
CA ASP A 135 27.39 -7.43 -2.40
C ASP A 135 27.42 -6.00 -2.97
N THR A 136 27.83 -5.84 -4.23
CA THR A 136 27.74 -4.54 -4.91
C THR A 136 26.29 -4.12 -5.11
N VAL A 137 25.41 -5.03 -5.48
CA VAL A 137 23.97 -4.75 -5.64
C VAL A 137 23.39 -4.32 -4.30
N ARG A 138 23.66 -5.06 -3.22
CA ARG A 138 23.19 -4.71 -1.86
C ARG A 138 23.71 -3.34 -1.40
N ALA A 139 24.99 -3.05 -1.66
CA ALA A 139 25.55 -1.73 -1.31
C ALA A 139 24.81 -0.58 -2.00
N VAL A 140 24.42 -0.76 -3.25
CA VAL A 140 23.61 0.23 -3.99
C VAL A 140 22.20 0.33 -3.44
N GLU A 141 21.55 -0.79 -3.14
CA GLU A 141 20.22 -0.81 -2.50
C GLU A 141 20.24 -0.09 -1.15
N ASP A 142 21.24 -0.36 -0.31
CA ASP A 142 21.41 0.29 0.99
C ASP A 142 21.68 1.79 0.87
N ALA A 143 22.46 2.21 -0.12
CA ALA A 143 22.70 3.62 -0.41
C ALA A 143 21.40 4.34 -0.81
N ILE A 144 20.59 3.73 -1.68
CA ILE A 144 19.29 4.27 -2.09
C ILE A 144 18.33 4.37 -0.89
N LEU A 145 18.22 3.32 -0.08
CA LEU A 145 17.37 3.30 1.11
C LEU A 145 17.79 4.37 2.13
N THR A 146 19.08 4.53 2.35
CA THR A 146 19.64 5.56 3.24
C THR A 146 19.30 6.94 2.73
N ARG A 147 19.49 7.19 1.44
CA ARG A 147 19.16 8.47 0.81
C ARG A 147 17.66 8.76 0.87
N ALA A 148 16.82 7.79 0.61
CA ALA A 148 15.37 7.91 0.70
C ALA A 148 14.89 8.30 2.12
N ARG A 149 15.50 7.70 3.16
CA ARG A 149 15.22 8.08 4.55
C ARG A 149 15.64 9.52 4.85
N GLN A 150 16.81 9.96 4.35
CA GLN A 150 17.27 11.35 4.50
C GLN A 150 16.30 12.33 3.84
N LEU A 151 15.85 12.03 2.62
CA LEU A 151 14.87 12.85 1.90
C LEU A 151 13.57 12.97 2.70
N ARG A 152 13.05 11.87 3.23
CA ARG A 152 11.83 11.88 4.06
C ARG A 152 11.98 12.72 5.32
N VAL A 153 13.13 12.60 6.02
CA VAL A 153 13.40 13.39 7.23
C VAL A 153 13.50 14.87 6.90
N ARG A 154 14.13 15.23 5.79
CA ARG A 154 14.21 16.61 5.32
C ARG A 154 12.83 17.20 5.05
N ASP A 155 11.98 16.46 4.33
CA ASP A 155 10.62 16.90 4.01
C ASP A 155 9.72 17.01 5.25
N GLY A 156 9.93 16.17 6.26
CA GLY A 156 9.16 16.22 7.51
C GLY A 156 9.56 17.35 8.46
N ARG A 157 10.58 18.16 8.12
CA ARG A 157 11.01 19.33 8.90
C ARG A 157 10.54 20.66 8.31
N LEU A 158 9.87 20.62 7.16
CA LEU A 158 9.23 21.76 6.48
C LEU A 158 7.77 21.88 6.89
#